data_a9ddf61f7d22f1c1dd58ad0f33961349
#
_entry.id   a9ddf61f7d22f1c1dd58ad0f33961349
#
_cell.length_a   1.000
_cell.length_b   1.000
_cell.length_c   1.000
_cell.angle_alpha   90.00
_cell.angle_beta   90.00
_cell.angle_gamma   90.00
#
_symmetry.space_group_name_H-M   'P 1'
#
loop_
_entity.id
_entity.type
_entity.pdbx_description
1 polymer ?
#
loop_
_entity_poly.entity_id
_entity_poly.type
_entity_poly.pdbx_seq_one_letter_code
_entity_poly.pdbx_strand_id
1 'polypeptide(L)'
;MPLQTLAENEIIATLLALALLLLSAYSLGTLMEKIKAPRVVGEITGGILLGGTLLYRFFPDLMSGIFMAYEGEGKVLNIFCQMGLVFLMFLSGYNTKIEADRNNAKTIGLVFTGATILPMAAAVPFVSMFKGYFAGESGDIISFMLVFLIGIAITSIPVISKIFFDMGIMNTRFANTVLTVSTFQDLCLWILLNAATRIAEKGEVKLSDMLLVAGFTLGLFVLAKFVSMHAHKFRKKIPAITFFSVSFILLLTVCAVLSYFGINIMYAAFLVGYLVKSFVGDESGSDAKKRMDSLADFAFSFFVPVYFALVGIKLNLVNDFSLVRFVLFFALAFGLEGLGTLLFVSFTKLKRTTKINFAITMNARGGPGIVLATVAYSYKIINLEFFTVLILTTMLSSLIAGYWLRHVQKKDGSIFTEL
;
A
#
# COMPACT_ATOMS: atom_id res chain seq x y z
N MET A 1 -7.00 -10.84 36.66
CA MET A 1 -7.56 -11.65 35.57
C MET A 1 -6.43 -12.49 35.00
N PRO A 2 -6.53 -13.82 34.94
CA PRO A 2 -5.53 -14.62 34.24
C PRO A 2 -5.64 -14.33 32.73
N LEU A 3 -4.50 -14.00 32.12
CA LEU A 3 -4.40 -13.89 30.66
C LEU A 3 -4.63 -15.30 30.07
N GLN A 4 -5.42 -15.39 29.01
CA GLN A 4 -5.50 -16.63 28.22
C GLN A 4 -4.15 -16.83 27.53
N THR A 5 -3.47 -17.90 27.85
CA THR A 5 -2.17 -18.26 27.25
C THR A 5 -2.39 -19.34 26.20
N LEU A 6 -1.54 -19.31 25.18
CA LEU A 6 -1.51 -20.40 24.18
C LEU A 6 -0.96 -21.67 24.84
N ALA A 7 -1.48 -22.83 24.40
CA ALA A 7 -0.89 -24.11 24.73
C ALA A 7 0.48 -24.27 24.04
N GLU A 8 1.34 -25.12 24.60
CA GLU A 8 2.69 -25.34 24.04
C GLU A 8 2.66 -25.76 22.57
N ASN A 9 1.74 -26.65 22.21
CA ASN A 9 1.54 -27.11 20.83
C ASN A 9 1.12 -25.98 19.89
N GLU A 10 0.29 -25.03 20.34
CA GLU A 10 -0.10 -23.86 19.56
C GLU A 10 1.08 -22.91 19.33
N ILE A 11 1.96 -22.77 20.33
CA ILE A 11 3.19 -21.97 20.21
C ILE A 11 4.12 -22.61 19.18
N ILE A 12 4.33 -23.95 19.25
CA ILE A 12 5.19 -24.68 18.30
C ILE A 12 4.65 -24.52 16.87
N ALA A 13 3.35 -24.74 16.65
CA ALA A 13 2.71 -24.59 15.34
C ALA A 13 2.87 -23.16 14.82
N THR A 14 2.61 -22.15 15.66
CA THR A 14 2.77 -20.73 15.28
C THR A 14 4.20 -20.39 14.87
N LEU A 15 5.20 -20.85 15.64
CA LEU A 15 6.62 -20.59 15.31
C LEU A 15 7.03 -21.27 14.01
N LEU A 16 6.56 -22.49 13.76
CA LEU A 16 6.83 -23.21 12.51
C LEU A 16 6.16 -22.51 11.32
N ALA A 17 4.90 -22.11 11.45
CA ALA A 17 4.17 -21.36 10.43
C ALA A 17 4.88 -20.06 10.08
N LEU A 18 5.29 -19.25 11.09
CA LEU A 18 6.05 -18.01 10.87
C LEU A 18 7.39 -18.27 10.18
N ALA A 19 8.11 -19.31 10.59
CA ALA A 19 9.39 -19.65 9.97
C ALA A 19 9.23 -20.02 8.48
N LEU A 20 8.21 -20.80 8.13
CA LEU A 20 7.91 -21.17 6.74
C LEU A 20 7.45 -19.99 5.90
N LEU A 21 6.61 -19.11 6.47
CA LEU A 21 6.20 -17.86 5.81
C LEU A 21 7.42 -17.00 5.48
N LEU A 22 8.28 -16.76 6.45
CA LEU A 22 9.50 -15.98 6.25
C LEU A 22 10.46 -16.64 5.25
N LEU A 23 10.66 -17.97 5.34
CA LEU A 23 11.53 -18.70 4.43
C LEU A 23 11.04 -18.58 2.98
N SER A 24 9.75 -18.77 2.73
CA SER A 24 9.16 -18.67 1.39
C SER A 24 9.20 -17.23 0.85
N ALA A 25 8.80 -16.26 1.67
CA ALA A 25 8.84 -14.84 1.32
C ALA A 25 10.27 -14.36 1.03
N TYR A 26 11.21 -14.68 1.89
CA TYR A 26 12.61 -14.28 1.74
C TYR A 26 13.26 -14.91 0.50
N SER A 27 13.09 -16.21 0.31
CA SER A 27 13.69 -16.95 -0.81
C SER A 27 13.22 -16.39 -2.16
N LEU A 28 11.90 -16.24 -2.34
CA LEU A 28 11.35 -15.73 -3.59
C LEU A 28 11.48 -14.21 -3.71
N GLY A 29 11.42 -13.47 -2.61
CA GLY A 29 11.71 -12.04 -2.59
C GLY A 29 13.12 -11.74 -3.09
N THR A 30 14.12 -12.47 -2.58
CA THR A 30 15.53 -12.37 -3.01
C THR A 30 15.72 -12.78 -4.48
N LEU A 31 14.99 -13.81 -4.93
CA LEU A 31 15.01 -14.22 -6.34
C LEU A 31 14.48 -13.10 -7.26
N MET A 32 13.39 -12.45 -6.85
CA MET A 32 12.84 -11.30 -7.60
C MET A 32 13.81 -10.11 -7.64
N GLU A 33 14.48 -9.81 -6.54
CA GLU A 33 15.52 -8.76 -6.52
C GLU A 33 16.68 -9.06 -7.49
N LYS A 34 17.13 -10.32 -7.58
CA LYS A 34 18.18 -10.72 -8.54
C LYS A 34 17.79 -10.45 -10.00
N ILE A 35 16.52 -10.62 -10.35
CA ILE A 35 15.99 -10.28 -11.68
C ILE A 35 15.52 -8.82 -11.78
N LYS A 36 15.86 -7.99 -10.76
CA LYS A 36 15.49 -6.57 -10.69
C LYS A 36 13.98 -6.30 -10.68
N ALA A 37 13.19 -7.25 -10.18
CA ALA A 37 11.78 -7.10 -9.91
C ALA A 37 11.53 -6.62 -8.47
N PRO A 38 10.39 -5.99 -8.17
CA PRO A 38 10.04 -5.62 -6.80
C PRO A 38 9.97 -6.86 -5.87
N ARG A 39 10.60 -6.77 -4.71
CA ARG A 39 10.67 -7.86 -3.73
C ARG A 39 9.29 -8.36 -3.30
N VAL A 40 8.32 -7.47 -3.15
CA VAL A 40 6.93 -7.79 -2.78
C VAL A 40 6.29 -8.83 -3.71
N VAL A 41 6.65 -8.82 -5.00
CA VAL A 41 6.15 -9.82 -5.96
C VAL A 41 6.60 -11.22 -5.57
N GLY A 42 7.87 -11.37 -5.15
CA GLY A 42 8.40 -12.64 -4.67
C GLY A 42 7.77 -13.08 -3.34
N GLU A 43 7.61 -12.14 -2.41
CA GLU A 43 7.03 -12.42 -1.09
C GLU A 43 5.59 -12.93 -1.20
N ILE A 44 4.76 -12.33 -2.05
CA ILE A 44 3.40 -12.80 -2.33
C ILE A 44 3.43 -14.15 -3.07
N THR A 45 4.33 -14.29 -4.06
CA THR A 45 4.47 -15.57 -4.79
C THR A 45 4.86 -16.69 -3.84
N GLY A 46 5.70 -16.43 -2.82
CA GLY A 46 6.02 -17.36 -1.75
C GLY A 46 4.79 -17.88 -1.02
N GLY A 47 3.87 -16.96 -0.68
CA GLY A 47 2.59 -17.33 -0.10
C GLY A 47 1.69 -18.13 -1.05
N ILE A 48 1.61 -17.74 -2.32
CA ILE A 48 0.83 -18.47 -3.35
C ILE A 48 1.31 -19.92 -3.45
N LEU A 49 2.62 -20.15 -3.38
CA LEU A 49 3.17 -21.51 -3.43
C LEU A 49 2.81 -22.33 -2.18
N LEU A 50 2.76 -21.72 -1.00
CA LEU A 50 2.34 -22.39 0.24
C LEU A 50 0.83 -22.64 0.29
N GLY A 51 0.04 -21.79 -0.36
CA GLY A 51 -1.42 -21.79 -0.34
C GLY A 51 -2.09 -22.80 -1.26
N GLY A 52 -3.38 -22.61 -1.46
CA GLY A 52 -4.27 -23.48 -2.25
C GLY A 52 -3.94 -23.61 -3.72
N THR A 53 -3.04 -22.77 -4.23
CA THR A 53 -2.57 -22.86 -5.62
C THR A 53 -1.63 -24.04 -5.83
N LEU A 54 -0.72 -24.34 -4.88
CA LEU A 54 0.28 -25.39 -5.05
C LEU A 54 0.36 -26.31 -3.83
N LEU A 55 1.09 -25.98 -2.76
CA LEU A 55 1.44 -26.94 -1.70
C LEU A 55 0.22 -27.43 -0.92
N TYR A 56 -0.71 -26.55 -0.54
CA TYR A 56 -1.93 -26.95 0.14
C TYR A 56 -2.79 -27.90 -0.73
N ARG A 57 -2.73 -27.76 -2.06
CA ARG A 57 -3.47 -28.61 -2.99
C ARG A 57 -2.91 -30.02 -3.07
N PHE A 58 -1.57 -30.17 -3.06
CA PHE A 58 -0.91 -31.49 -3.17
C PHE A 58 -0.69 -32.16 -1.83
N PHE A 59 -0.55 -31.38 -0.74
CA PHE A 59 -0.26 -31.86 0.60
C PHE A 59 -1.19 -31.20 1.64
N PRO A 60 -2.53 -31.40 1.52
CA PRO A 60 -3.51 -30.71 2.37
C PRO A 60 -3.33 -30.99 3.86
N ASP A 61 -3.08 -32.25 4.25
CA ASP A 61 -2.91 -32.65 5.65
C ASP A 61 -1.66 -32.01 6.28
N LEU A 62 -0.57 -31.96 5.53
CA LEU A 62 0.67 -31.31 5.99
C LEU A 62 0.46 -29.80 6.18
N MET A 63 -0.13 -29.13 5.20
CA MET A 63 -0.34 -27.69 5.24
C MET A 63 -1.39 -27.29 6.29
N SER A 64 -2.44 -28.10 6.45
CA SER A 64 -3.44 -27.89 7.53
C SER A 64 -2.80 -28.08 8.91
N GLY A 65 -1.93 -29.05 9.07
CA GLY A 65 -1.19 -29.30 10.32
C GLY A 65 -0.18 -28.18 10.66
N ILE A 66 0.17 -27.30 9.70
CA ILE A 66 1.10 -26.18 9.91
C ILE A 66 0.37 -24.85 10.07
N PHE A 67 -0.69 -24.60 9.28
CA PHE A 67 -1.34 -23.28 9.21
C PHE A 67 -2.77 -23.23 9.77
N MET A 68 -3.36 -24.37 10.10
CA MET A 68 -4.73 -24.51 10.58
C MET A 68 -4.86 -25.55 11.70
N ALA A 69 -3.74 -25.90 12.37
CA ALA A 69 -3.73 -26.93 13.39
C ALA A 69 -4.54 -26.50 14.63
N TYR A 70 -4.52 -25.22 14.97
CA TYR A 70 -5.12 -24.68 16.16
C TYR A 70 -5.77 -23.31 15.90
N GLU A 71 -6.88 -23.01 16.59
CA GLU A 71 -7.55 -21.70 16.51
C GLU A 71 -6.66 -20.56 17.06
N GLY A 72 -5.90 -20.83 18.12
CA GLY A 72 -4.95 -19.90 18.71
C GLY A 72 -3.87 -19.46 17.75
N GLU A 73 -3.31 -20.39 17.00
CA GLU A 73 -2.34 -20.14 15.93
C GLU A 73 -2.88 -19.15 14.89
N GLY A 74 -4.10 -19.38 14.39
CA GLY A 74 -4.74 -18.51 13.42
C GLY A 74 -4.94 -17.08 13.93
N LYS A 75 -5.30 -16.91 15.22
CA LYS A 75 -5.41 -15.60 15.86
C LYS A 75 -4.07 -14.87 15.94
N VAL A 76 -3.00 -15.57 16.29
CA VAL A 76 -1.64 -15.00 16.35
C VAL A 76 -1.14 -14.62 14.96
N LEU A 77 -1.28 -15.50 13.95
CA LEU A 77 -0.91 -15.17 12.57
C LEU A 77 -1.69 -13.94 12.06
N ASN A 78 -2.97 -13.81 12.42
CA ASN A 78 -3.75 -12.62 12.07
C ASN A 78 -3.20 -11.35 12.75
N ILE A 79 -2.76 -11.42 14.02
CA ILE A 79 -2.10 -10.27 14.68
C ILE A 79 -0.83 -9.87 13.93
N PHE A 80 0.02 -10.82 13.54
CA PHE A 80 1.21 -10.53 12.73
C PHE A 80 0.86 -9.93 11.38
N CYS A 81 -0.20 -10.41 10.74
CA CYS A 81 -0.73 -9.85 9.51
C CYS A 81 -1.14 -8.37 9.68
N GLN A 82 -1.93 -8.07 10.72
CA GLN A 82 -2.37 -6.70 11.03
C GLN A 82 -1.20 -5.79 11.40
N MET A 83 -0.24 -6.27 12.17
CA MET A 83 0.98 -5.51 12.48
C MET A 83 1.80 -5.23 11.22
N GLY A 84 1.93 -6.19 10.31
CA GLY A 84 2.58 -5.99 9.01
C GLY A 84 1.90 -4.88 8.19
N LEU A 85 0.57 -4.87 8.15
CA LEU A 85 -0.21 -3.81 7.52
C LEU A 85 -0.01 -2.44 8.19
N VAL A 86 -0.09 -2.38 9.51
CA VAL A 86 0.09 -1.14 10.28
C VAL A 86 1.49 -0.56 10.05
N PHE A 87 2.54 -1.40 10.10
CA PHE A 87 3.90 -0.94 9.82
C PHE A 87 4.07 -0.50 8.37
N LEU A 88 3.51 -1.23 7.41
CA LEU A 88 3.57 -0.85 6.00
C LEU A 88 2.95 0.52 5.77
N MET A 89 1.79 0.78 6.38
CA MET A 89 1.09 2.05 6.26
C MET A 89 1.77 3.18 7.02
N PHE A 90 2.27 2.92 8.21
CA PHE A 90 3.07 3.87 8.99
C PHE A 90 4.33 4.29 8.20
N LEU A 91 5.06 3.35 7.63
CA LEU A 91 6.25 3.64 6.82
C LEU A 91 5.91 4.32 5.50
N SER A 92 4.75 4.02 4.90
CA SER A 92 4.25 4.75 3.73
C SER A 92 4.01 6.22 4.09
N GLY A 93 3.35 6.51 5.21
CA GLY A 93 3.14 7.86 5.73
C GLY A 93 4.46 8.57 6.07
N TYR A 94 5.40 7.87 6.69
CA TYR A 94 6.73 8.39 7.01
C TYR A 94 7.54 8.75 5.76
N ASN A 95 7.41 7.99 4.69
CA ASN A 95 8.11 8.23 3.42
C ASN A 95 7.39 9.25 2.52
N THR A 96 6.24 9.76 2.95
CA THR A 96 5.48 10.78 2.21
C THR A 96 6.30 12.08 2.07
N LYS A 97 6.41 12.58 0.85
CA LYS A 97 7.05 13.87 0.53
C LYS A 97 6.01 14.81 -0.08
N ILE A 98 5.79 15.94 0.56
CA ILE A 98 4.97 17.02 0.03
C ILE A 98 5.91 18.19 -0.31
N GLU A 99 6.54 18.10 -1.46
CA GLU A 99 7.35 19.19 -2.00
C GLU A 99 6.58 19.88 -3.13
N ALA A 100 5.71 20.80 -2.75
CA ALA A 100 5.00 21.65 -3.72
C ALA A 100 5.93 22.76 -4.21
N ASP A 101 6.76 22.49 -5.21
CA ASP A 101 7.45 23.55 -5.96
C ASP A 101 6.40 24.32 -6.78
N ARG A 102 6.26 25.63 -6.53
CA ARG A 102 5.35 26.51 -7.27
C ARG A 102 5.56 26.45 -8.79
N ASN A 103 6.81 26.27 -9.22
CA ASN A 103 7.16 26.18 -10.65
C ASN A 103 6.65 24.89 -11.29
N ASN A 104 6.39 23.84 -10.49
CA ASN A 104 5.92 22.53 -10.96
C ASN A 104 4.44 22.27 -10.65
N ALA A 105 3.76 23.18 -9.95
CA ALA A 105 2.37 22.99 -9.49
C ALA A 105 1.40 22.66 -10.63
N LYS A 106 1.57 23.27 -11.82
CA LYS A 106 0.75 22.97 -13.00
C LYS A 106 0.94 21.51 -13.46
N THR A 107 2.16 21.03 -13.53
CA THR A 107 2.46 19.66 -13.94
C THR A 107 1.90 18.67 -12.91
N ILE A 108 2.08 18.94 -11.62
CA ILE A 108 1.53 18.13 -10.52
C ILE A 108 0.00 18.05 -10.65
N GLY A 109 -0.69 19.17 -10.85
CA GLY A 109 -2.15 19.20 -11.03
C GLY A 109 -2.62 18.44 -12.25
N LEU A 110 -1.93 18.55 -13.38
CA LEU A 110 -2.26 17.81 -14.60
C LEU A 110 -2.02 16.31 -14.43
N VAL A 111 -0.88 15.89 -13.87
CA VAL A 111 -0.60 14.47 -13.61
C VAL A 111 -1.62 13.90 -12.62
N PHE A 112 -1.94 14.63 -11.53
CA PHE A 112 -2.95 14.19 -10.55
C PHE A 112 -4.33 14.00 -11.20
N THR A 113 -4.78 14.98 -11.98
CA THR A 113 -6.08 14.89 -12.66
C THR A 113 -6.12 13.72 -13.65
N GLY A 114 -5.04 13.54 -14.42
CA GLY A 114 -4.92 12.47 -15.41
C GLY A 114 -4.74 11.07 -14.81
N ALA A 115 -4.06 10.94 -13.69
CA ALA A 115 -3.82 9.66 -13.03
C ALA A 115 -4.88 9.27 -12.00
N THR A 116 -5.71 10.23 -11.54
CA THR A 116 -6.66 9.96 -10.46
C THR A 116 -8.09 10.28 -10.88
N ILE A 117 -8.39 11.54 -11.14
CA ILE A 117 -9.77 12.00 -11.33
C ILE A 117 -10.36 11.44 -12.63
N LEU A 118 -9.65 11.59 -13.74
CA LEU A 118 -10.16 11.12 -15.04
C LEU A 118 -10.33 9.59 -15.08
N PRO A 119 -9.36 8.76 -14.66
CA PRO A 119 -9.52 7.31 -14.66
C PRO A 119 -10.69 6.85 -13.79
N MET A 120 -10.85 7.42 -12.59
CA MET A 120 -11.98 7.12 -11.72
C MET A 120 -13.31 7.47 -12.37
N ALA A 121 -13.46 8.68 -12.92
CA ALA A 121 -14.68 9.11 -13.61
C ALA A 121 -14.99 8.23 -14.83
N ALA A 122 -13.98 7.92 -15.65
CA ALA A 122 -14.12 7.07 -16.84
C ALA A 122 -14.43 5.61 -16.49
N ALA A 123 -14.09 5.14 -15.28
CA ALA A 123 -14.37 3.78 -14.83
C ALA A 123 -15.80 3.58 -14.29
N VAL A 124 -16.53 4.65 -13.94
CA VAL A 124 -17.90 4.55 -13.39
C VAL A 124 -18.85 3.70 -14.23
N PRO A 125 -18.91 3.83 -15.57
CA PRO A 125 -19.81 3.00 -16.38
C PRO A 125 -19.53 1.49 -16.31
N PHE A 126 -18.30 1.10 -15.97
CA PHE A 126 -17.89 -0.30 -15.90
C PHE A 126 -18.23 -0.94 -14.54
N VAL A 127 -18.56 -0.18 -13.51
CA VAL A 127 -18.86 -0.69 -12.16
C VAL A 127 -20.00 -1.73 -12.21
N SER A 128 -21.10 -1.43 -12.90
CA SER A 128 -22.24 -2.33 -13.01
C SER A 128 -21.89 -3.66 -13.69
N MET A 129 -21.02 -3.60 -14.71
CA MET A 129 -20.55 -4.78 -15.44
C MET A 129 -19.73 -5.72 -14.54
N PHE A 130 -18.83 -5.14 -13.74
CA PHE A 130 -17.94 -5.93 -12.88
C PHE A 130 -18.56 -6.30 -11.52
N LYS A 131 -19.58 -5.57 -11.04
CA LYS A 131 -20.24 -5.86 -9.76
C LYS A 131 -20.73 -7.29 -9.67
N GLY A 132 -21.38 -7.80 -10.73
CA GLY A 132 -21.94 -9.16 -10.75
C GLY A 132 -20.91 -10.28 -10.54
N TYR A 133 -19.63 -10.00 -10.84
CA TYR A 133 -18.54 -10.96 -10.70
C TYR A 133 -17.70 -10.74 -9.44
N PHE A 134 -17.55 -9.50 -8.99
CA PHE A 134 -16.52 -9.09 -8.04
C PHE A 134 -17.05 -8.59 -6.70
N ALA A 135 -18.35 -8.29 -6.59
CA ALA A 135 -18.92 -7.83 -5.33
C ALA A 135 -18.87 -8.94 -4.26
N GLY A 136 -18.64 -8.52 -3.03
CA GLY A 136 -18.69 -9.38 -1.85
C GLY A 136 -20.07 -9.44 -1.23
N GLU A 137 -20.15 -10.05 -0.03
CA GLU A 137 -21.41 -10.29 0.69
C GLU A 137 -22.09 -9.00 1.20
N SER A 138 -21.36 -7.89 1.36
CA SER A 138 -21.97 -6.61 1.79
C SER A 138 -23.04 -6.13 0.82
N GLY A 139 -22.95 -6.54 -0.46
CA GLY A 139 -23.94 -6.26 -1.50
C GLY A 139 -24.10 -4.77 -1.87
N ASP A 140 -23.51 -3.86 -1.11
CA ASP A 140 -23.66 -2.42 -1.32
C ASP A 140 -22.91 -1.94 -2.57
N ILE A 141 -23.65 -1.27 -3.47
CA ILE A 141 -23.11 -0.83 -4.75
C ILE A 141 -22.14 0.35 -4.59
N ILE A 142 -22.36 1.23 -3.62
CA ILE A 142 -21.55 2.43 -3.44
C ILE A 142 -20.21 2.04 -2.85
N SER A 143 -20.19 1.16 -1.83
CA SER A 143 -18.96 0.61 -1.26
C SER A 143 -18.13 -0.10 -2.32
N PHE A 144 -18.77 -0.97 -3.12
CA PHE A 144 -18.11 -1.68 -4.21
C PHE A 144 -17.57 -0.69 -5.26
N MET A 145 -18.40 0.28 -5.67
CA MET A 145 -17.99 1.32 -6.63
C MET A 145 -16.74 2.06 -6.14
N LEU A 146 -16.74 2.53 -4.90
CA LEU A 146 -15.59 3.26 -4.34
C LEU A 146 -14.32 2.39 -4.37
N VAL A 147 -14.39 1.13 -3.92
CA VAL A 147 -13.25 0.21 -3.94
C VAL A 147 -12.78 -0.06 -5.38
N PHE A 148 -13.72 -0.28 -6.31
CA PHE A 148 -13.41 -0.49 -7.73
C PHE A 148 -12.67 0.71 -8.33
N LEU A 149 -13.17 1.94 -8.10
CA LEU A 149 -12.57 3.17 -8.60
C LEU A 149 -11.19 3.43 -7.99
N ILE A 150 -11.01 3.17 -6.69
CA ILE A 150 -9.70 3.24 -6.03
C ILE A 150 -8.74 2.23 -6.69
N GLY A 151 -9.19 1.00 -6.92
CA GLY A 151 -8.39 -0.05 -7.58
C GLY A 151 -7.93 0.32 -9.00
N ILE A 152 -8.68 1.19 -9.70
CA ILE A 152 -8.29 1.73 -11.01
C ILE A 152 -7.16 2.77 -10.88
N ALA A 153 -7.20 3.64 -9.87
CA ALA A 153 -6.38 4.86 -9.80
C ALA A 153 -5.46 4.87 -8.56
N ILE A 154 -4.84 3.74 -8.22
CA ILE A 154 -3.95 3.65 -7.05
C ILE A 154 -2.50 3.48 -7.47
N THR A 155 -1.63 4.34 -6.96
CA THR A 155 -0.18 4.32 -7.19
C THR A 155 0.55 4.01 -5.87
N SER A 156 1.77 3.51 -5.92
CA SER A 156 2.52 3.10 -4.73
C SER A 156 3.78 3.93 -4.50
N ILE A 157 3.77 4.79 -3.49
CA ILE A 157 4.96 5.54 -3.07
C ILE A 157 6.14 4.60 -2.74
N PRO A 158 6.01 3.55 -1.89
CA PRO A 158 7.14 2.70 -1.56
C PRO A 158 7.78 2.00 -2.76
N VAL A 159 6.98 1.48 -3.69
CA VAL A 159 7.49 0.80 -4.89
C VAL A 159 8.22 1.79 -5.80
N ILE A 160 7.60 2.93 -6.06
CA ILE A 160 8.20 3.97 -6.93
C ILE A 160 9.48 4.53 -6.31
N SER A 161 9.46 4.85 -5.01
CA SER A 161 10.64 5.36 -4.30
C SER A 161 11.81 4.37 -4.37
N LYS A 162 11.54 3.08 -4.21
CA LYS A 162 12.56 2.03 -4.35
C LYS A 162 13.12 1.98 -5.77
N ILE A 163 12.25 2.03 -6.78
CA ILE A 163 12.68 2.06 -8.20
C ILE A 163 13.56 3.29 -8.46
N PHE A 164 13.13 4.48 -8.02
CA PHE A 164 13.88 5.73 -8.21
C PHE A 164 15.21 5.74 -7.46
N PHE A 165 15.23 5.18 -6.25
CA PHE A 165 16.47 5.03 -5.47
C PHE A 165 17.46 4.10 -6.19
N ASP A 166 17.01 2.91 -6.61
CA ASP A 166 17.85 1.95 -7.34
C ASP A 166 18.39 2.49 -8.67
N MET A 167 17.66 3.43 -9.28
CA MET A 167 18.04 4.11 -10.52
C MET A 167 18.88 5.38 -10.27
N GLY A 168 19.04 5.84 -9.02
CA GLY A 168 19.75 7.07 -8.69
C GLY A 168 19.05 8.37 -9.15
N ILE A 169 17.73 8.33 -9.44
CA ILE A 169 16.98 9.49 -9.95
C ILE A 169 16.08 10.13 -8.87
N MET A 170 16.23 9.76 -7.60
CA MET A 170 15.37 10.18 -6.50
C MET A 170 15.28 11.71 -6.32
N ASN A 171 16.34 12.42 -6.66
CA ASN A 171 16.42 13.89 -6.51
C ASN A 171 16.07 14.65 -7.80
N THR A 172 15.49 14.00 -8.81
CA THR A 172 15.06 14.64 -10.05
C THR A 172 13.69 15.30 -9.89
N ARG A 173 13.39 16.31 -10.71
CA ARG A 173 12.04 16.91 -10.76
C ARG A 173 10.97 15.89 -11.15
N PHE A 174 11.31 14.96 -12.04
CA PHE A 174 10.41 13.85 -12.40
C PHE A 174 9.99 13.03 -11.17
N ALA A 175 10.99 12.58 -10.39
CA ALA A 175 10.71 11.80 -9.18
C ALA A 175 9.91 12.60 -8.15
N ASN A 176 10.27 13.86 -7.90
CA ASN A 176 9.54 14.72 -6.97
C ASN A 176 8.09 14.94 -7.42
N THR A 177 7.84 15.14 -8.72
CA THR A 177 6.47 15.28 -9.26
C THR A 177 5.66 14.01 -9.02
N VAL A 178 6.19 12.85 -9.39
CA VAL A 178 5.50 11.57 -9.21
C VAL A 178 5.19 11.32 -7.73
N LEU A 179 6.18 11.47 -6.84
CA LEU A 179 6.00 11.24 -5.40
C LEU A 179 5.00 12.21 -4.78
N THR A 180 5.02 13.48 -5.18
CA THR A 180 4.04 14.47 -4.71
C THR A 180 2.62 14.12 -5.18
N VAL A 181 2.46 13.77 -6.45
CA VAL A 181 1.15 13.34 -7.00
C VAL A 181 0.66 12.08 -6.28
N SER A 182 1.52 11.07 -6.13
CA SER A 182 1.16 9.83 -5.42
C SER A 182 0.76 10.10 -3.96
N THR A 183 1.37 11.09 -3.30
CA THR A 183 0.98 11.51 -1.95
C THR A 183 -0.44 12.07 -1.91
N PHE A 184 -0.78 13.00 -2.81
CA PHE A 184 -2.15 13.54 -2.89
C PHE A 184 -3.16 12.45 -3.26
N GLN A 185 -2.77 11.55 -4.15
CA GLN A 185 -3.56 10.40 -4.55
C GLN A 185 -3.86 9.50 -3.35
N ASP A 186 -2.84 9.09 -2.59
CA ASP A 186 -2.99 8.27 -1.40
C ASP A 186 -3.97 8.92 -0.39
N LEU A 187 -3.83 10.22 -0.10
CA LEU A 187 -4.74 10.91 0.81
C LEU A 187 -6.19 10.84 0.34
N CYS A 188 -6.45 11.13 -0.94
CA CYS A 188 -7.81 11.05 -1.50
C CYS A 188 -8.36 9.63 -1.43
N LEU A 189 -7.55 8.63 -1.82
CA LEU A 189 -7.99 7.25 -1.90
C LEU A 189 -8.24 6.63 -0.52
N TRP A 190 -7.46 7.01 0.50
CA TRP A 190 -7.70 6.57 1.88
C TRP A 190 -8.98 7.15 2.48
N ILE A 191 -9.32 8.41 2.18
CA ILE A 191 -10.60 9.02 2.57
C ILE A 191 -11.76 8.26 1.91
N LEU A 192 -11.66 7.95 0.62
CA LEU A 192 -12.68 7.19 -0.11
C LEU A 192 -12.80 5.75 0.41
N LEU A 193 -11.69 5.08 0.73
CA LEU A 193 -11.72 3.74 1.31
C LEU A 193 -12.36 3.74 2.69
N ASN A 194 -12.09 4.76 3.52
CA ASN A 194 -12.76 4.89 4.81
C ASN A 194 -14.28 5.09 4.64
N ALA A 195 -14.71 5.84 3.63
CA ALA A 195 -16.13 5.98 3.30
C ALA A 195 -16.72 4.61 2.85
N ALA A 196 -16.03 3.88 1.98
CA ALA A 196 -16.46 2.57 1.51
C ALA A 196 -16.63 1.56 2.64
N THR A 197 -15.66 1.48 3.57
CA THR A 197 -15.74 0.56 4.73
C THR A 197 -16.89 0.93 5.66
N ARG A 198 -17.13 2.23 5.90
CA ARG A 198 -18.26 2.67 6.72
C ARG A 198 -19.63 2.36 6.10
N ILE A 199 -19.76 2.55 4.79
CA ILE A 199 -21.02 2.18 4.09
C ILE A 199 -21.24 0.67 4.22
N ALA A 200 -20.21 -0.14 4.03
CA ALA A 200 -20.30 -1.59 4.16
C ALA A 200 -20.71 -2.04 5.56
N GLU A 201 -20.24 -1.36 6.62
CA GLU A 201 -20.57 -1.70 8.01
C GLU A 201 -21.95 -1.21 8.46
N LYS A 202 -22.34 0.03 8.07
CA LYS A 202 -23.50 0.74 8.62
C LYS A 202 -24.62 0.98 7.63
N GLY A 203 -24.40 0.65 6.35
CA GLY A 203 -25.35 0.89 5.25
C GLY A 203 -25.40 2.35 4.77
N GLU A 204 -24.84 3.28 5.53
CA GLU A 204 -24.86 4.71 5.18
C GLU A 204 -23.60 5.43 5.68
N VAL A 205 -23.24 6.52 5.00
CA VAL A 205 -22.26 7.50 5.49
C VAL A 205 -22.98 8.77 5.86
N LYS A 206 -22.89 9.16 7.13
CA LYS A 206 -23.39 10.47 7.57
C LYS A 206 -22.37 11.55 7.24
N LEU A 207 -22.86 12.74 6.90
CA LEU A 207 -21.98 13.90 6.67
C LEU A 207 -21.06 14.16 7.88
N SER A 208 -21.56 13.90 9.10
CA SER A 208 -20.76 13.95 10.34
C SER A 208 -19.54 13.03 10.31
N ASP A 209 -19.65 11.85 9.73
CA ASP A 209 -18.55 10.88 9.64
C ASP A 209 -17.47 11.38 8.67
N MET A 210 -17.88 11.94 7.52
CA MET A 210 -16.94 12.54 6.56
C MET A 210 -16.25 13.77 7.15
N LEU A 211 -17.00 14.64 7.84
CA LEU A 211 -16.46 15.81 8.53
C LEU A 211 -15.48 15.40 9.65
N LEU A 212 -15.77 14.32 10.36
CA LEU A 212 -14.89 13.79 11.39
C LEU A 212 -13.56 13.29 10.79
N VAL A 213 -13.60 12.51 9.72
CA VAL A 213 -12.39 12.05 9.01
C VAL A 213 -11.59 13.23 8.47
N ALA A 214 -12.26 14.17 7.80
CA ALA A 214 -11.63 15.39 7.28
C ALA A 214 -11.05 16.25 8.42
N GLY A 215 -11.77 16.41 9.51
CA GLY A 215 -11.33 17.16 10.69
C GLY A 215 -10.10 16.55 11.36
N PHE A 216 -10.08 15.22 11.57
CA PHE A 216 -8.88 14.55 12.08
C PHE A 216 -7.71 14.64 11.12
N THR A 217 -7.94 14.48 9.82
CA THR A 217 -6.90 14.62 8.79
C THR A 217 -6.29 16.02 8.82
N LEU A 218 -7.11 17.05 8.75
CA LEU A 218 -6.67 18.44 8.81
C LEU A 218 -5.99 18.76 10.13
N GLY A 219 -6.56 18.31 11.26
CA GLY A 219 -5.99 18.48 12.59
C GLY A 219 -4.59 17.87 12.71
N LEU A 220 -4.39 16.66 12.19
CA LEU A 220 -3.09 16.01 12.17
C LEU A 220 -2.09 16.71 11.23
N PHE A 221 -2.54 17.25 10.08
CA PHE A 221 -1.67 18.05 9.21
C PHE A 221 -1.24 19.37 9.87
N VAL A 222 -2.17 20.06 10.55
CA VAL A 222 -1.86 21.26 11.33
C VAL A 222 -0.90 20.94 12.46
N LEU A 223 -1.15 19.84 13.20
CA LEU A 223 -0.27 19.35 14.24
C LEU A 223 1.12 18.99 13.69
N ALA A 224 1.20 18.30 12.56
CA ALA A 224 2.44 17.94 11.89
C ALA A 224 3.25 19.19 11.49
N LYS A 225 2.59 20.23 10.97
CA LYS A 225 3.22 21.53 10.66
C LYS A 225 3.74 22.20 11.94
N PHE A 226 2.92 22.24 12.99
CA PHE A 226 3.33 22.80 14.30
C PHE A 226 4.52 22.05 14.89
N VAL A 227 4.47 20.71 14.86
CA VAL A 227 5.57 19.83 15.31
C VAL A 227 6.84 20.12 14.51
N SER A 228 6.75 20.21 13.18
CA SER A 228 7.90 20.49 12.30
C SER A 228 8.58 21.82 12.66
N MET A 229 7.80 22.88 12.96
CA MET A 229 8.35 24.18 13.33
C MET A 229 9.09 24.18 14.69
N HIS A 230 8.65 23.34 15.63
CA HIS A 230 9.20 23.30 16.98
C HIS A 230 10.15 22.12 17.24
N ALA A 231 10.17 21.14 16.35
CA ALA A 231 10.94 19.89 16.53
C ALA A 231 12.44 20.13 16.79
N HIS A 232 13.05 21.13 16.15
CA HIS A 232 14.46 21.45 16.32
C HIS A 232 14.86 21.70 17.78
N LYS A 233 13.96 22.29 18.60
CA LYS A 233 14.21 22.56 20.02
C LYS A 233 14.23 21.28 20.88
N PHE A 234 13.51 20.25 20.47
CA PHE A 234 13.29 19.02 21.22
C PHE A 234 14.15 17.85 20.73
N ARG A 235 14.50 17.79 19.44
CA ARG A 235 15.27 16.69 18.84
C ARG A 235 16.57 16.39 19.57
N LYS A 236 17.32 17.43 19.96
CA LYS A 236 18.62 17.29 20.67
C LYS A 236 18.48 16.82 22.13
N LYS A 237 17.29 16.89 22.73
CA LYS A 237 17.04 16.59 24.13
C LYS A 237 16.43 15.22 24.39
N ILE A 238 15.83 14.60 23.37
CA ILE A 238 15.14 13.32 23.54
C ILE A 238 16.14 12.17 23.29
N PRO A 239 16.40 11.33 24.31
CA PRO A 239 17.18 10.12 24.11
C PRO A 239 16.53 9.27 23.02
N ALA A 240 17.33 8.66 22.23
CA ALA A 240 16.86 8.00 21.04
C ALA A 240 16.03 6.74 21.32
N ILE A 241 16.26 6.06 22.45
CA ILE A 241 15.41 4.96 22.92
C ILE A 241 14.00 5.47 23.25
N THR A 242 13.94 6.64 23.92
CA THR A 242 12.68 7.32 24.26
C THR A 242 11.89 7.72 23.02
N PHE A 243 12.58 8.22 21.98
CA PHE A 243 11.95 8.58 20.71
C PHE A 243 11.27 7.37 20.03
N PHE A 244 11.95 6.23 20.02
CA PHE A 244 11.44 4.99 19.45
C PHE A 244 10.18 4.52 20.18
N SER A 245 10.27 4.42 21.53
CA SER A 245 9.15 4.02 22.38
C SER A 245 7.96 4.96 22.24
N VAL A 246 8.20 6.28 22.23
CA VAL A 246 7.14 7.28 22.05
C VAL A 246 6.47 7.15 20.66
N SER A 247 7.24 6.91 19.61
CA SER A 247 6.68 6.70 18.25
C SER A 247 5.77 5.47 18.21
N PHE A 248 6.14 4.37 18.88
CA PHE A 248 5.29 3.17 18.99
C PHE A 248 4.03 3.42 19.83
N ILE A 249 4.19 4.03 20.99
CA ILE A 249 3.05 4.37 21.85
C ILE A 249 2.08 5.26 21.07
N LEU A 250 2.59 6.28 20.38
CA LEU A 250 1.80 7.16 19.53
C LEU A 250 1.08 6.40 18.43
N LEU A 251 1.80 5.51 17.71
CA LEU A 251 1.21 4.68 16.65
C LEU A 251 0.05 3.84 17.17
N LEU A 252 0.28 3.06 18.21
CA LEU A 252 -0.73 2.16 18.75
C LEU A 252 -1.91 2.92 19.35
N THR A 253 -1.64 4.00 20.12
CA THR A 253 -2.69 4.79 20.77
C THR A 253 -3.55 5.52 19.74
N VAL A 254 -2.94 6.19 18.77
CA VAL A 254 -3.69 6.95 17.76
C VAL A 254 -4.47 5.99 16.85
N CYS A 255 -3.88 4.85 16.45
CA CYS A 255 -4.61 3.83 15.71
C CYS A 255 -5.83 3.32 16.48
N ALA A 256 -5.68 3.01 17.78
CA ALA A 256 -6.79 2.54 18.61
C ALA A 256 -7.88 3.62 18.79
N VAL A 257 -7.48 4.84 19.09
CA VAL A 257 -8.42 5.97 19.30
C VAL A 257 -9.16 6.31 18.01
N LEU A 258 -8.46 6.47 16.89
CA LEU A 258 -9.10 6.81 15.61
C LEU A 258 -9.99 5.67 15.11
N SER A 259 -9.60 4.41 15.34
CA SER A 259 -10.44 3.24 15.02
C SER A 259 -11.73 3.23 15.85
N TYR A 260 -11.66 3.61 17.13
CA TYR A 260 -12.86 3.75 17.97
C TYR A 260 -13.84 4.79 17.41
N PHE A 261 -13.37 5.87 16.81
CA PHE A 261 -14.19 6.84 16.07
C PHE A 261 -14.56 6.37 14.66
N GLY A 262 -14.22 5.12 14.29
CA GLY A 262 -14.54 4.51 13.00
C GLY A 262 -13.67 5.01 11.86
N ILE A 263 -12.50 5.54 12.12
CA ILE A 263 -11.48 5.81 11.09
C ILE A 263 -10.70 4.51 10.88
N ASN A 264 -10.52 4.13 9.63
CA ASN A 264 -9.79 2.92 9.30
C ASN A 264 -8.37 2.93 9.89
N ILE A 265 -8.00 1.83 10.55
CA ILE A 265 -6.72 1.71 11.28
C ILE A 265 -5.50 1.91 10.37
N MET A 266 -5.58 1.51 9.11
CA MET A 266 -4.50 1.66 8.14
C MET A 266 -4.28 3.13 7.77
N TYR A 267 -5.39 3.87 7.61
CA TYR A 267 -5.33 5.32 7.39
C TYR A 267 -4.77 6.05 8.63
N ALA A 268 -5.19 5.65 9.82
CA ALA A 268 -4.65 6.19 11.06
C ALA A 268 -3.13 5.97 11.15
N ALA A 269 -2.64 4.76 10.85
CA ALA A 269 -1.22 4.45 10.84
C ALA A 269 -0.43 5.31 9.84
N PHE A 270 -0.98 5.53 8.64
CA PHE A 270 -0.39 6.43 7.64
C PHE A 270 -0.25 7.86 8.17
N LEU A 271 -1.30 8.42 8.78
CA LEU A 271 -1.28 9.76 9.36
C LEU A 271 -0.26 9.92 10.49
N VAL A 272 -0.11 8.90 11.35
CA VAL A 272 0.92 8.88 12.39
C VAL A 272 2.32 8.84 11.78
N GLY A 273 2.53 8.04 10.75
CA GLY A 273 3.80 8.01 10.00
C GLY A 273 4.20 9.39 9.49
N TYR A 274 3.26 10.11 8.89
CA TYR A 274 3.47 11.48 8.42
C TYR A 274 3.79 12.46 9.57
N LEU A 275 3.11 12.33 10.72
CA LEU A 275 3.38 13.14 11.91
C LEU A 275 4.80 12.89 12.45
N VAL A 276 5.22 11.62 12.55
CA VAL A 276 6.57 11.24 12.97
C VAL A 276 7.63 11.78 12.00
N LYS A 277 7.38 11.70 10.68
CA LYS A 277 8.22 12.31 9.66
C LYS A 277 8.42 13.81 9.88
N SER A 278 7.32 14.51 10.19
CA SER A 278 7.35 15.95 10.46
C SER A 278 8.22 16.31 11.69
N PHE A 279 8.28 15.40 12.67
CA PHE A 279 9.18 15.55 13.83
C PHE A 279 10.63 15.21 13.47
N VAL A 280 10.90 14.11 12.76
CA VAL A 280 12.26 13.67 12.39
C VAL A 280 12.90 14.64 11.40
N GLY A 281 12.14 15.16 10.43
CA GLY A 281 12.63 16.03 9.35
C GLY A 281 13.53 15.29 8.38
N ASP A 282 14.14 16.05 7.47
CA ASP A 282 14.96 15.51 6.36
C ASP A 282 16.47 15.56 6.64
N GLU A 283 16.91 15.95 7.85
CA GLU A 283 18.35 16.04 8.18
C GLU A 283 19.00 14.65 8.07
N SER A 284 19.78 14.48 7.00
CA SER A 284 20.56 13.27 6.76
C SER A 284 21.59 13.08 7.86
N GLY A 285 21.57 11.89 8.52
CA GLY A 285 22.53 11.55 9.56
C GLY A 285 22.08 11.84 11.01
N SER A 286 20.88 12.39 11.22
CA SER A 286 20.34 12.51 12.58
C SER A 286 20.10 11.13 13.22
N ASP A 287 20.34 11.00 14.54
CA ASP A 287 20.12 9.72 15.24
C ASP A 287 18.66 9.26 15.17
N ALA A 288 17.71 10.20 15.12
CA ALA A 288 16.30 9.90 14.93
C ALA A 288 16.04 9.24 13.57
N LYS A 289 16.67 9.73 12.48
CA LYS A 289 16.54 9.13 11.15
C LYS A 289 17.15 7.73 11.10
N LYS A 290 18.37 7.54 11.61
CA LYS A 290 19.02 6.21 11.66
C LYS A 290 18.15 5.17 12.37
N ARG A 291 17.43 5.57 13.41
CA ARG A 291 16.54 4.67 14.14
C ARG A 291 15.27 4.37 13.42
N MET A 292 14.71 5.35 12.71
CA MET A 292 13.57 5.10 11.84
C MET A 292 13.95 4.18 10.68
N ASP A 293 15.15 4.33 10.13
CA ASP A 293 15.68 3.41 9.13
C ASP A 293 15.82 1.98 9.71
N SER A 294 16.34 1.83 10.95
CA SER A 294 16.41 0.53 11.64
C SER A 294 15.03 -0.07 11.92
N LEU A 295 14.03 0.77 12.26
CA LEU A 295 12.63 0.30 12.40
C LEU A 295 12.09 -0.18 11.06
N ALA A 296 12.33 0.57 9.99
CA ALA A 296 11.91 0.19 8.65
C ALA A 296 12.56 -1.14 8.25
N ASP A 297 13.86 -1.30 8.47
CA ASP A 297 14.60 -2.54 8.18
C ASP A 297 14.02 -3.73 8.94
N PHE A 298 13.70 -3.57 10.22
CA PHE A 298 13.07 -4.61 11.02
C PHE A 298 11.66 -4.95 10.50
N ALA A 299 10.83 -3.94 10.24
CA ALA A 299 9.48 -4.15 9.74
C ALA A 299 9.49 -4.85 8.37
N PHE A 300 10.36 -4.42 7.44
CA PHE A 300 10.52 -5.03 6.11
C PHE A 300 11.26 -6.37 6.12
N SER A 301 11.94 -6.72 7.22
CA SER A 301 12.59 -8.03 7.34
C SER A 301 11.71 -9.08 8.01
N PHE A 302 10.68 -8.67 8.76
CA PHE A 302 9.85 -9.59 9.54
C PHE A 302 8.35 -9.43 9.30
N PHE A 303 7.75 -8.30 9.71
CA PHE A 303 6.29 -8.15 9.69
C PHE A 303 5.71 -8.05 8.29
N VAL A 304 6.34 -7.27 7.43
CA VAL A 304 5.84 -7.01 6.07
C VAL A 304 5.94 -8.25 5.17
N PRO A 305 7.05 -9.03 5.17
CA PRO A 305 7.10 -10.30 4.44
C PRO A 305 6.10 -11.34 4.92
N VAL A 306 5.88 -11.45 6.25
CA VAL A 306 4.83 -12.32 6.82
C VAL A 306 3.46 -11.90 6.30
N TYR A 307 3.16 -10.61 6.31
CA TYR A 307 1.91 -10.08 5.76
C TYR A 307 1.72 -10.45 4.29
N PHE A 308 2.74 -10.21 3.44
CA PHE A 308 2.65 -10.50 2.02
C PHE A 308 2.54 -12.00 1.73
N ALA A 309 3.24 -12.85 2.49
CA ALA A 309 3.10 -14.30 2.36
C ALA A 309 1.70 -14.76 2.80
N LEU A 310 1.14 -14.23 3.90
CA LEU A 310 -0.23 -14.54 4.33
C LEU A 310 -1.29 -14.06 3.31
N VAL A 311 -1.07 -12.92 2.65
CA VAL A 311 -1.89 -12.48 1.50
C VAL A 311 -1.80 -13.51 0.39
N GLY A 312 -0.59 -13.95 0.05
CA GLY A 312 -0.35 -14.95 -0.99
C GLY A 312 -1.04 -16.30 -0.72
N ILE A 313 -1.01 -16.79 0.52
CA ILE A 313 -1.67 -18.05 0.91
C ILE A 313 -3.17 -18.03 0.61
N LYS A 314 -3.82 -16.88 0.75
CA LYS A 314 -5.26 -16.72 0.46
C LYS A 314 -5.60 -16.80 -1.03
N LEU A 315 -4.60 -16.64 -1.92
CA LEU A 315 -4.80 -16.66 -3.36
C LEU A 315 -4.86 -18.10 -3.87
N ASN A 316 -6.01 -18.48 -4.43
CA ASN A 316 -6.18 -19.77 -5.10
C ASN A 316 -6.42 -19.53 -6.59
N LEU A 317 -5.33 -19.58 -7.37
CA LEU A 317 -5.36 -19.30 -8.81
C LEU A 317 -6.02 -20.41 -9.64
N VAL A 318 -6.38 -21.52 -9.00
CA VAL A 318 -7.01 -22.66 -9.69
C VAL A 318 -8.53 -22.62 -9.56
N ASN A 319 -9.05 -22.34 -8.35
CA ASN A 319 -10.49 -22.43 -8.07
C ASN A 319 -11.17 -21.06 -8.06
N ASP A 320 -10.50 -20.01 -7.58
CA ASP A 320 -11.10 -18.71 -7.31
C ASP A 320 -10.52 -17.61 -8.22
N PHE A 321 -10.20 -17.94 -9.47
CA PHE A 321 -9.58 -17.02 -10.41
C PHE A 321 -10.03 -17.25 -11.85
N SER A 322 -10.36 -16.16 -12.54
CA SER A 322 -10.63 -16.15 -13.97
C SER A 322 -9.60 -15.27 -14.71
N LEU A 323 -8.79 -15.90 -15.54
CA LEU A 323 -7.80 -15.20 -16.36
C LEU A 323 -8.44 -14.13 -17.26
N VAL A 324 -9.62 -14.40 -17.82
CA VAL A 324 -10.33 -13.45 -18.69
C VAL A 324 -10.73 -12.21 -17.92
N ARG A 325 -11.34 -12.37 -16.72
CA ARG A 325 -11.76 -11.24 -15.87
C ARG A 325 -10.57 -10.45 -15.34
N PHE A 326 -9.47 -11.14 -15.02
CA PHE A 326 -8.21 -10.49 -14.66
C PHE A 326 -7.67 -9.62 -15.80
N VAL A 327 -7.56 -10.17 -17.01
CA VAL A 327 -7.05 -9.43 -18.18
C VAL A 327 -7.94 -8.23 -18.51
N LEU A 328 -9.27 -8.38 -18.44
CA LEU A 328 -10.21 -7.29 -18.65
C LEU A 328 -10.05 -6.18 -17.62
N PHE A 329 -9.99 -6.53 -16.32
CA PHE A 329 -9.79 -5.53 -15.29
C PHE A 329 -8.41 -4.88 -15.36
N PHE A 330 -7.36 -5.67 -15.60
CA PHE A 330 -6.00 -5.15 -15.75
C PHE A 330 -5.89 -4.17 -16.94
N ALA A 331 -6.43 -4.55 -18.09
CA ALA A 331 -6.44 -3.69 -19.29
C ALA A 331 -7.23 -2.39 -19.04
N LEU A 332 -8.37 -2.48 -18.37
CA LEU A 332 -9.16 -1.32 -17.98
C LEU A 332 -8.38 -0.41 -17.02
N ALA A 333 -7.84 -0.97 -15.95
CA ALA A 333 -7.16 -0.21 -14.90
C ALA A 333 -5.87 0.42 -15.41
N PHE A 334 -5.00 -0.37 -16.03
CA PHE A 334 -3.74 0.11 -16.61
C PHE A 334 -3.97 1.08 -17.77
N GLY A 335 -4.97 0.79 -18.61
CA GLY A 335 -5.33 1.61 -19.77
C GLY A 335 -5.90 2.98 -19.36
N LEU A 336 -6.90 3.02 -18.48
CA LEU A 336 -7.54 4.27 -18.07
C LEU A 336 -6.57 5.20 -17.33
N GLU A 337 -5.77 4.67 -16.40
CA GLU A 337 -4.79 5.46 -15.67
C GLU A 337 -3.65 5.94 -16.59
N GLY A 338 -3.14 5.06 -17.46
CA GLY A 338 -2.09 5.40 -18.43
C GLY A 338 -2.54 6.41 -19.46
N LEU A 339 -3.69 6.19 -20.11
CA LEU A 339 -4.25 7.08 -21.12
C LEU A 339 -4.70 8.42 -20.52
N GLY A 340 -5.30 8.38 -19.34
CA GLY A 340 -5.69 9.58 -18.60
C GLY A 340 -4.49 10.45 -18.26
N THR A 341 -3.42 9.82 -17.76
CA THR A 341 -2.15 10.52 -17.47
C THR A 341 -1.55 11.10 -18.74
N LEU A 342 -1.46 10.33 -19.83
CA LEU A 342 -0.93 10.79 -21.12
C LEU A 342 -1.72 11.98 -21.66
N LEU A 343 -3.06 11.92 -21.60
CA LEU A 343 -3.93 12.98 -22.09
C LEU A 343 -3.63 14.30 -21.36
N PHE A 344 -3.61 14.28 -20.02
CA PHE A 344 -3.40 15.52 -19.24
C PHE A 344 -1.96 16.03 -19.31
N VAL A 345 -0.97 15.16 -19.28
CA VAL A 345 0.43 15.55 -19.44
C VAL A 345 0.72 16.06 -20.86
N SER A 346 -0.12 15.75 -21.86
CA SER A 346 -0.01 16.30 -23.21
C SER A 346 -0.18 17.81 -23.27
N PHE A 347 -0.87 18.41 -22.32
CA PHE A 347 -0.97 19.89 -22.16
C PHE A 347 0.30 20.54 -21.60
N THR A 348 1.33 19.75 -21.28
CA THR A 348 2.66 20.24 -20.91
C THR A 348 3.59 20.31 -22.14
N LYS A 349 4.66 21.10 -22.03
CA LYS A 349 5.70 21.16 -23.08
C LYS A 349 6.76 20.07 -22.94
N LEU A 350 6.52 19.03 -22.13
CA LEU A 350 7.46 17.93 -21.89
C LEU A 350 7.69 17.08 -23.14
N LYS A 351 8.86 16.45 -23.23
CA LYS A 351 9.17 15.47 -24.30
C LYS A 351 8.22 14.28 -24.27
N ARG A 352 7.95 13.68 -25.41
CA ARG A 352 7.04 12.53 -25.55
C ARG A 352 7.43 11.36 -24.63
N THR A 353 8.73 11.07 -24.53
CA THR A 353 9.27 10.02 -23.64
C THR A 353 8.96 10.29 -22.18
N THR A 354 9.16 11.53 -21.72
CA THR A 354 8.83 11.95 -20.33
C THR A 354 7.32 11.79 -20.05
N LYS A 355 6.45 12.12 -21.01
CA LYS A 355 5.00 11.94 -20.89
C LYS A 355 4.63 10.47 -20.72
N ILE A 356 5.24 9.59 -21.51
CA ILE A 356 5.04 8.13 -21.42
C ILE A 356 5.57 7.61 -20.07
N ASN A 357 6.72 8.14 -19.60
CA ASN A 357 7.27 7.76 -18.30
C ASN A 357 6.30 8.12 -17.16
N PHE A 358 5.66 9.29 -17.19
CA PHE A 358 4.61 9.61 -16.20
C PHE A 358 3.46 8.60 -16.26
N ALA A 359 2.93 8.30 -17.46
CA ALA A 359 1.81 7.39 -17.63
C ALA A 359 2.10 5.98 -17.11
N ILE A 360 3.30 5.46 -17.33
CA ILE A 360 3.67 4.12 -16.86
C ILE A 360 4.02 4.14 -15.38
N THR A 361 4.69 5.19 -14.90
CA THR A 361 5.10 5.29 -13.50
C THR A 361 3.90 5.43 -12.56
N MET A 362 2.88 6.20 -12.94
CA MET A 362 1.66 6.35 -12.15
C MET A 362 0.89 5.03 -12.01
N ASN A 363 1.03 4.10 -12.96
CA ASN A 363 0.48 2.74 -12.86
C ASN A 363 1.28 1.80 -11.94
N ALA A 364 2.37 2.24 -11.33
CA ALA A 364 3.13 1.40 -10.40
C ALA A 364 2.38 1.20 -9.10
N ARG A 365 1.56 0.16 -9.02
CA ARG A 365 0.81 -0.24 -7.84
C ARG A 365 1.71 -1.08 -6.93
N GLY A 366 1.41 -1.13 -5.65
CA GLY A 366 2.25 -1.84 -4.69
C GLY A 366 1.54 -2.05 -3.37
N GLY A 367 2.24 -1.80 -2.26
CA GLY A 367 1.68 -1.93 -0.91
C GLY A 367 0.28 -1.37 -0.74
N PRO A 368 0.00 -0.11 -1.09
CA PRO A 368 -1.35 0.47 -0.98
C PRO A 368 -2.43 -0.31 -1.74
N GLY A 369 -2.13 -0.84 -2.94
CA GLY A 369 -3.06 -1.68 -3.70
C GLY A 369 -3.38 -3.01 -3.01
N ILE A 370 -2.38 -3.61 -2.37
CA ILE A 370 -2.55 -4.84 -1.60
C ILE A 370 -3.34 -4.56 -0.32
N VAL A 371 -3.07 -3.44 0.35
CA VAL A 371 -3.84 -2.99 1.53
C VAL A 371 -5.29 -2.73 1.16
N LEU A 372 -5.54 -2.02 0.04
CA LEU A 372 -6.89 -1.82 -0.50
C LEU A 372 -7.64 -3.14 -0.64
N ALA A 373 -7.02 -4.11 -1.33
CA ALA A 373 -7.63 -5.43 -1.53
C ALA A 373 -7.91 -6.13 -0.20
N THR A 374 -6.94 -6.11 0.74
CA THR A 374 -7.08 -6.76 2.06
C THR A 374 -8.19 -6.13 2.89
N VAL A 375 -8.24 -4.80 2.95
CA VAL A 375 -9.30 -4.08 3.69
C VAL A 375 -10.65 -4.34 3.05
N ALA A 376 -10.79 -4.15 1.73
CA ALA A 376 -12.06 -4.35 1.04
C ALA A 376 -12.59 -5.78 1.17
N TYR A 377 -11.72 -6.78 1.15
CA TYR A 377 -12.08 -8.18 1.38
C TYR A 377 -12.49 -8.43 2.84
N SER A 378 -11.78 -7.88 3.82
CA SER A 378 -12.09 -8.02 5.25
C SER A 378 -13.45 -7.44 5.61
N TYR A 379 -13.87 -6.35 4.94
CA TYR A 379 -15.18 -5.73 5.09
C TYR A 379 -16.24 -6.32 4.16
N LYS A 380 -15.93 -7.45 3.47
CA LYS A 380 -16.84 -8.16 2.56
C LYS A 380 -17.40 -7.28 1.43
N ILE A 381 -16.71 -6.20 1.08
CA ILE A 381 -17.07 -5.31 -0.04
C ILE A 381 -16.81 -6.01 -1.36
N ILE A 382 -15.72 -6.78 -1.42
CA ILE A 382 -15.31 -7.56 -2.58
C ILE A 382 -15.23 -9.04 -2.22
N ASN A 383 -15.37 -9.90 -3.24
CA ASN A 383 -15.18 -11.33 -3.10
C ASN A 383 -13.71 -11.74 -3.26
N LEU A 384 -13.41 -13.03 -3.05
CA LEU A 384 -12.06 -13.58 -3.15
C LEU A 384 -11.48 -13.47 -4.57
N GLU A 385 -12.31 -13.56 -5.61
CA GLU A 385 -11.85 -13.40 -6.98
C GLU A 385 -11.33 -11.98 -7.24
N PHE A 386 -12.08 -10.94 -6.82
CA PHE A 386 -11.61 -9.56 -7.03
C PHE A 386 -10.40 -9.22 -6.15
N PHE A 387 -10.35 -9.76 -4.93
CA PHE A 387 -9.16 -9.70 -4.10
C PHE A 387 -7.93 -10.23 -4.86
N THR A 388 -8.05 -11.41 -5.47
CA THR A 388 -6.99 -12.02 -6.27
C THR A 388 -6.62 -11.16 -7.48
N VAL A 389 -7.62 -10.66 -8.21
CA VAL A 389 -7.44 -9.78 -9.39
C VAL A 389 -6.70 -8.49 -9.01
N LEU A 390 -7.05 -7.84 -7.88
CA LEU A 390 -6.37 -6.63 -7.42
C LEU A 390 -4.91 -6.89 -7.05
N ILE A 391 -4.63 -8.00 -6.36
CA ILE A 391 -3.27 -8.38 -6.00
C ILE A 391 -2.42 -8.65 -7.25
N LEU A 392 -2.90 -9.45 -8.18
CA LEU A 392 -2.18 -9.76 -9.42
C LEU A 392 -2.00 -8.51 -10.30
N THR A 393 -3.02 -7.63 -10.36
CA THR A 393 -2.91 -6.32 -11.04
C THR A 393 -1.80 -5.48 -10.43
N THR A 394 -1.72 -5.45 -9.11
CA THR A 394 -0.67 -4.72 -8.36
C THR A 394 0.71 -5.29 -8.66
N MET A 395 0.88 -6.61 -8.65
CA MET A 395 2.15 -7.26 -8.97
C MET A 395 2.59 -6.98 -10.41
N LEU A 396 1.70 -7.19 -11.38
CA LEU A 396 2.03 -7.05 -12.80
C LEU A 396 2.31 -5.60 -13.20
N SER A 397 1.51 -4.64 -12.72
CA SER A 397 1.73 -3.22 -13.02
C SER A 397 3.06 -2.69 -12.44
N SER A 398 3.43 -3.12 -11.22
CA SER A 398 4.72 -2.80 -10.61
C SER A 398 5.91 -3.35 -11.39
N LEU A 399 5.79 -4.59 -11.89
CA LEU A 399 6.79 -5.21 -12.77
C LEU A 399 6.97 -4.41 -14.06
N ILE A 400 5.85 -4.06 -14.73
CA ILE A 400 5.88 -3.30 -15.97
C ILE A 400 6.55 -1.94 -15.75
N ALA A 401 6.15 -1.20 -14.71
CA ALA A 401 6.74 0.10 -14.41
C ALA A 401 8.24 0.01 -14.11
N GLY A 402 8.66 -0.95 -13.29
CA GLY A 402 10.06 -1.15 -12.94
C GLY A 402 10.93 -1.50 -14.15
N TYR A 403 10.49 -2.42 -15.00
CA TYR A 403 11.23 -2.80 -16.21
C TYR A 403 11.28 -1.68 -17.25
N TRP A 404 10.16 -0.97 -17.45
CA TRP A 404 10.10 0.14 -18.39
C TRP A 404 11.07 1.26 -18.01
N LEU A 405 11.01 1.75 -16.78
CA LEU A 405 11.85 2.86 -16.32
C LEU A 405 13.35 2.53 -16.44
N ARG A 406 13.75 1.32 -16.05
CA ARG A 406 15.12 0.84 -16.20
C ARG A 406 15.55 0.72 -17.68
N HIS A 407 14.63 0.30 -18.56
CA HIS A 407 14.89 0.25 -20.00
C HIS A 407 15.14 1.64 -20.57
N VAL A 408 14.30 2.62 -20.21
CA VAL A 408 14.45 4.01 -20.64
C VAL A 408 15.76 4.60 -20.12
N GLN A 409 16.11 4.37 -18.84
CA GLN A 409 17.35 4.86 -18.26
C GLN A 409 18.61 4.35 -18.98
N LYS A 410 18.58 3.07 -19.40
CA LYS A 410 19.69 2.49 -20.17
C LYS A 410 19.87 3.13 -21.54
N LYS A 411 18.79 3.63 -22.15
CA LYS A 411 18.82 4.28 -23.47
C LYS A 411 19.25 5.75 -23.36
N ASP A 412 18.69 6.48 -22.41
CA ASP A 412 18.98 7.89 -22.21
C ASP A 412 18.60 8.30 -20.77
N GLY A 413 19.60 8.30 -19.88
CA GLY A 413 19.41 8.68 -18.48
C GLY A 413 19.10 10.16 -18.25
N SER A 414 19.39 11.03 -19.24
CA SER A 414 19.16 12.48 -19.13
C SER A 414 17.68 12.85 -19.14
N ILE A 415 16.81 11.96 -19.64
CA ILE A 415 15.34 12.18 -19.74
C ILE A 415 14.69 12.49 -18.39
N PHE A 416 15.25 12.00 -17.28
CA PHE A 416 14.72 12.22 -15.95
C PHE A 416 15.17 13.53 -15.30
N THR A 417 16.18 14.19 -15.87
CA THR A 417 16.75 15.46 -15.35
C THR A 417 16.26 16.70 -16.09
N GLU A 418 15.57 16.54 -17.21
CA GLU A 418 15.14 17.62 -18.12
C GLU A 418 13.78 18.28 -17.75
N LEU A 419 13.26 18.13 -16.55
CA LEU A 419 12.05 18.77 -16.06
C LEU A 419 12.28 20.17 -15.52
#